data_e473046d64589862cf5a1ddc0376028a
#
_entry.id   e473046d64589862cf5a1ddc0376028a
#
_cell.length_a   1.000
_cell.length_b   1.000
_cell.length_c   1.000
_cell.angle_alpha   90.00
_cell.angle_beta   90.00
_cell.angle_gamma   90.00
#
_symmetry.space_group_name_H-M   'P 1'
#
loop_
_entity.id
_entity.type
_entity.pdbx_description
1 polymer ?
#
loop_
_entity_poly.entity_id
_entity_poly.type
_entity_poly.pdbx_seq_one_letter_code
_entity_poly.pdbx_strand_id
1 'polypeptide(L)'
;AFDGLGELSRCIRAQTETLLGQTLSAAGRKTDEVKELIIAGNTVMQHLFDGREVASIARAPFQPETLFEDGTGELLSGIPVQFAPCVAGYVGGDITAGLLADGLFVQPELRLFLDIGTNGEMALGNESGALCCAVASGPAFEGAGISCGMPGITGAVSHVSYDRGFLCDIVGGGEAKGICGSGLVDLVAVLLERGVIDESGRLLPPQDAPEDMRRYLTEDGQGNGVFRL
;
A
#
# COMPACT_ATOMS: atom_id res chain seq x y z
N ALA A 1 26.62 10.00 17.74
CA ALA A 1 25.94 10.18 16.47
C ALA A 1 24.74 9.22 16.44
N PHE A 2 23.59 9.68 15.98
CA PHE A 2 22.40 8.84 15.82
C PHE A 2 22.66 7.88 14.65
N ASP A 3 22.68 6.59 14.91
CA ASP A 3 22.81 5.53 13.89
C ASP A 3 21.43 5.12 13.41
N GLY A 4 20.82 5.98 12.60
CA GLY A 4 19.45 5.75 12.10
C GLY A 4 19.33 4.51 11.22
N LEU A 5 20.34 4.19 10.41
CA LEU A 5 20.34 3.00 9.56
C LEU A 5 20.35 1.72 10.39
N GLY A 6 21.32 1.60 11.32
CA GLY A 6 21.42 0.41 12.15
C GLY A 6 20.22 0.22 13.08
N GLU A 7 19.56 1.30 13.51
CA GLU A 7 18.33 1.21 14.30
C GLU A 7 17.15 0.73 13.44
N LEU A 8 16.95 1.29 12.24
CA LEU A 8 15.89 0.88 11.33
C LEU A 8 16.07 -0.57 10.85
N SER A 9 17.30 -0.96 10.50
CA SER A 9 17.61 -2.35 10.12
C SER A 9 17.27 -3.33 11.24
N ARG A 10 17.71 -3.04 12.47
CA ARG A 10 17.37 -3.88 13.64
C ARG A 10 15.87 -3.96 13.87
N CYS A 11 15.16 -2.85 13.72
CA CYS A 11 13.72 -2.80 13.93
C CYS A 11 12.97 -3.69 12.93
N ILE A 12 13.23 -3.56 11.62
CA ILE A 12 12.54 -4.35 10.59
C ILE A 12 12.89 -5.84 10.70
N ARG A 13 14.15 -6.18 11.01
CA ARG A 13 14.56 -7.58 11.22
C ARG A 13 13.88 -8.20 12.43
N ALA A 14 13.81 -7.49 13.56
CA ALA A 14 13.12 -7.96 14.77
C ALA A 14 11.60 -8.15 14.55
N GLN A 15 10.96 -7.25 13.78
CA GLN A 15 9.56 -7.43 13.40
C GLN A 15 9.37 -8.66 12.52
N THR A 16 10.27 -8.90 11.56
CA THR A 16 10.22 -10.07 10.68
C THR A 16 10.40 -11.36 11.48
N GLU A 17 11.33 -11.40 12.44
CA GLU A 17 11.50 -12.54 13.35
C GLU A 17 10.25 -12.83 14.18
N THR A 18 9.61 -11.77 14.69
CA THR A 18 8.35 -11.88 15.44
C THR A 18 7.24 -12.48 14.57
N LEU A 19 7.07 -11.94 13.35
CA LEU A 19 6.07 -12.44 12.40
C LEU A 19 6.34 -13.88 11.95
N LEU A 20 7.61 -14.23 11.71
CA LEU A 20 8.01 -15.59 11.39
C LEU A 20 7.61 -16.55 12.52
N GLY A 21 7.91 -16.18 13.77
CA GLY A 21 7.53 -16.99 14.94
C GLY A 21 6.01 -17.17 15.07
N GLN A 22 5.25 -16.12 14.87
CA GLN A 22 3.78 -16.17 14.88
C GLN A 22 3.22 -17.04 13.75
N THR A 23 3.75 -16.90 12.54
CA THR A 23 3.34 -17.67 11.36
C THR A 23 3.64 -19.16 11.55
N LEU A 24 4.84 -19.50 12.03
CA LEU A 24 5.22 -20.88 12.31
C LEU A 24 4.34 -21.49 13.40
N SER A 25 4.07 -20.75 14.46
CA SER A 25 3.18 -21.18 15.53
C SER A 25 1.76 -21.47 15.02
N ALA A 26 1.22 -20.56 14.19
CA ALA A 26 -0.10 -20.75 13.59
C ALA A 26 -0.16 -21.95 12.64
N ALA A 27 0.95 -22.21 11.93
CA ALA A 27 1.07 -23.35 11.02
C ALA A 27 1.44 -24.67 11.71
N GLY A 28 1.72 -24.68 13.03
CA GLY A 28 2.21 -25.85 13.77
C GLY A 28 3.59 -26.32 13.29
N ARG A 29 4.45 -25.39 12.84
CA ARG A 29 5.79 -25.66 12.29
C ARG A 29 6.89 -25.12 13.20
N LYS A 30 8.12 -25.55 12.95
CA LYS A 30 9.30 -25.13 13.70
C LYS A 30 10.26 -24.35 12.80
N THR A 31 11.11 -23.53 13.40
CA THR A 31 12.10 -22.71 12.70
C THR A 31 13.12 -23.54 11.91
N ASP A 32 13.49 -24.72 12.39
CA ASP A 32 14.41 -25.64 11.72
C ASP A 32 13.84 -26.29 10.45
N GLU A 33 12.52 -26.16 10.22
CA GLU A 33 11.86 -26.60 8.99
C GLU A 33 11.91 -25.54 7.89
N VAL A 34 12.28 -24.28 8.22
CA VAL A 34 12.37 -23.18 7.25
C VAL A 34 13.67 -23.30 6.48
N LYS A 35 13.57 -23.40 5.18
CA LYS A 35 14.73 -23.55 4.28
C LYS A 35 15.37 -22.20 3.95
N GLU A 36 14.53 -21.23 3.68
CA GLU A 36 14.91 -19.88 3.28
C GLU A 36 13.78 -18.88 3.54
N LEU A 37 14.12 -17.61 3.62
CA LEU A 37 13.20 -16.49 3.65
C LEU A 37 13.35 -15.70 2.35
N ILE A 38 12.26 -15.50 1.63
CA ILE A 38 12.23 -14.66 0.43
C ILE A 38 11.63 -13.32 0.84
N ILE A 39 12.38 -12.26 0.63
CA ILE A 39 11.99 -10.88 0.94
C ILE A 39 11.68 -10.16 -0.37
N ALA A 40 10.46 -9.66 -0.50
CA ALA A 40 10.05 -8.79 -1.58
C ALA A 40 9.47 -7.50 -0.99
N GLY A 41 10.02 -6.38 -1.37
CA GLY A 41 9.62 -5.06 -0.91
C GLY A 41 10.18 -3.97 -1.80
N ASN A 42 9.80 -2.72 -1.56
CA ASN A 42 10.41 -1.63 -2.28
C ASN A 42 11.92 -1.55 -2.01
N THR A 43 12.64 -0.92 -2.92
CA THR A 43 14.12 -0.91 -2.91
C THR A 43 14.69 -0.39 -1.59
N VAL A 44 14.07 0.67 -1.01
CA VAL A 44 14.52 1.24 0.28
C VAL A 44 14.33 0.23 1.42
N MET A 45 13.18 -0.44 1.48
CA MET A 45 12.91 -1.41 2.53
C MET A 45 13.84 -2.62 2.47
N GLN A 46 14.17 -3.11 1.27
CA GLN A 46 15.14 -4.19 1.12
C GLN A 46 16.55 -3.77 1.57
N HIS A 47 16.99 -2.54 1.23
CA HIS A 47 18.26 -1.99 1.72
C HIS A 47 18.28 -1.87 3.25
N LEU A 48 17.23 -1.32 3.85
CA LEU A 48 17.13 -1.21 5.32
C LEU A 48 17.15 -2.59 5.98
N PHE A 49 16.48 -3.58 5.39
CA PHE A 49 16.50 -4.94 5.91
C PHE A 49 17.92 -5.55 5.89
N ASP A 50 18.66 -5.31 4.80
CA ASP A 50 20.04 -5.81 4.61
C ASP A 50 21.11 -4.90 5.25
N GLY A 51 20.71 -3.83 5.94
CA GLY A 51 21.61 -2.91 6.61
C GLY A 51 22.44 -2.02 5.67
N ARG A 52 21.97 -1.80 4.44
CA ARG A 52 22.64 -1.02 3.39
C ARG A 52 22.20 0.44 3.37
N GLU A 53 23.10 1.31 2.89
CA GLU A 53 22.83 2.74 2.77
C GLU A 53 21.70 3.05 1.78
N VAL A 54 20.82 3.99 2.17
CA VAL A 54 19.68 4.45 1.36
C VAL A 54 19.80 5.91 0.92
N ALA A 55 20.81 6.63 1.37
CA ALA A 55 20.95 8.06 1.11
C ALA A 55 21.14 8.38 -0.40
N SER A 56 21.74 7.47 -1.16
CA SER A 56 21.91 7.60 -2.61
C SER A 56 20.58 7.47 -3.37
N ILE A 57 19.61 6.73 -2.83
CA ILE A 57 18.27 6.59 -3.43
C ILE A 57 17.47 7.89 -3.28
N ALA A 58 17.73 8.67 -2.22
CA ALA A 58 17.05 9.93 -1.95
C ALA A 58 17.61 11.13 -2.73
N ARG A 59 18.71 10.98 -3.47
CA ARG A 59 19.41 12.06 -4.17
C ARG A 59 19.70 11.68 -5.59
N ALA A 60 19.53 12.64 -6.53
CA ALA A 60 19.91 12.43 -7.92
C ALA A 60 21.37 11.97 -8.03
N PRO A 61 21.68 10.93 -8.82
CA PRO A 61 20.83 10.24 -9.81
C PRO A 61 19.96 9.08 -9.27
N PHE A 62 19.65 9.04 -7.96
CA PHE A 62 18.76 8.07 -7.32
C PHE A 62 19.19 6.59 -7.47
N GLN A 63 20.50 6.37 -7.40
CA GLN A 63 21.07 5.03 -7.60
C GLN A 63 21.15 4.28 -6.27
N PRO A 64 20.54 3.08 -6.18
CA PRO A 64 20.70 2.20 -5.03
C PRO A 64 22.12 1.59 -4.99
N GLU A 65 22.55 1.16 -3.81
CA GLU A 65 23.84 0.45 -3.66
C GLU A 65 23.82 -0.91 -4.38
N THR A 66 22.68 -1.58 -4.37
CA THR A 66 22.46 -2.85 -5.07
C THR A 66 21.03 -2.92 -5.61
N LEU A 67 20.83 -3.69 -6.66
CA LEU A 67 19.50 -4.10 -7.13
C LEU A 67 19.14 -5.54 -6.71
N PHE A 68 19.94 -6.16 -5.84
CA PHE A 68 19.77 -7.52 -5.35
C PHE A 68 19.70 -8.56 -6.48
N GLU A 69 20.45 -8.38 -7.52
CA GLU A 69 20.46 -9.24 -8.71
C GLU A 69 20.93 -10.67 -8.41
N ASP A 70 21.82 -10.84 -7.43
CA ASP A 70 22.29 -12.13 -6.95
C ASP A 70 21.32 -12.78 -5.93
N GLY A 71 20.34 -12.04 -5.47
CA GLY A 71 19.31 -12.49 -4.54
C GLY A 71 19.79 -12.76 -3.11
N THR A 72 21.09 -12.62 -2.81
CA THR A 72 21.63 -13.00 -1.49
C THR A 72 21.53 -11.87 -0.46
N GLY A 73 21.18 -12.24 0.78
CA GLY A 73 21.11 -11.36 1.93
C GLY A 73 21.75 -11.96 3.18
N GLU A 74 21.89 -11.14 4.22
CA GLU A 74 22.35 -11.62 5.52
C GLU A 74 21.34 -12.58 6.17
N LEU A 75 21.86 -13.61 6.87
CA LEU A 75 21.02 -14.54 7.61
C LEU A 75 20.10 -13.83 8.62
N LEU A 76 18.88 -14.32 8.72
CA LEU A 76 17.95 -13.95 9.79
C LEU A 76 17.71 -15.16 10.69
N SER A 77 18.09 -15.06 11.97
CA SER A 77 17.99 -16.20 12.92
C SER A 77 18.60 -17.50 12.40
N GLY A 78 19.68 -17.41 11.62
CA GLY A 78 20.36 -18.54 11.01
C GLY A 78 19.70 -19.09 9.73
N ILE A 79 18.62 -18.49 9.26
CA ILE A 79 17.92 -18.87 8.04
C ILE A 79 18.46 -18.04 6.88
N PRO A 80 18.79 -18.64 5.72
CA PRO A 80 19.19 -17.92 4.53
C PRO A 80 18.09 -16.94 4.09
N VAL A 81 18.50 -15.70 3.76
CA VAL A 81 17.62 -14.69 3.19
C VAL A 81 17.94 -14.52 1.71
N GLN A 82 16.90 -14.48 0.91
CA GLN A 82 16.96 -14.11 -0.48
C GLN A 82 16.06 -12.90 -0.74
N PHE A 83 16.53 -11.99 -1.59
CA PHE A 83 15.75 -10.83 -2.01
C PHE A 83 15.23 -11.00 -3.43
N ALA A 84 14.00 -10.56 -3.66
CA ALA A 84 13.52 -10.35 -5.02
C ALA A 84 14.34 -9.20 -5.66
N PRO A 85 14.81 -9.35 -6.91
CA PRO A 85 15.59 -8.31 -7.55
C PRO A 85 14.77 -7.04 -7.77
N CYS A 86 15.40 -5.88 -7.57
CA CYS A 86 14.81 -4.58 -7.87
C CYS A 86 15.12 -4.17 -9.31
N VAL A 87 14.27 -3.32 -9.90
CA VAL A 87 14.51 -2.73 -11.22
C VAL A 87 15.28 -1.40 -11.11
N ALA A 88 14.93 -0.60 -10.11
CA ALA A 88 15.50 0.73 -9.89
C ALA A 88 15.30 1.18 -8.44
N GLY A 89 15.78 2.37 -8.09
CA GLY A 89 15.62 2.95 -6.75
C GLY A 89 14.17 3.12 -6.30
N TYR A 90 13.24 3.26 -7.23
CA TYR A 90 11.80 3.42 -6.97
C TYR A 90 10.93 2.32 -7.59
N VAL A 91 11.52 1.25 -8.10
CA VAL A 91 10.81 0.06 -8.59
C VAL A 91 11.48 -1.15 -7.95
N GLY A 92 10.90 -1.64 -6.89
CA GLY A 92 11.49 -2.62 -5.99
C GLY A 92 11.21 -4.07 -6.34
N GLY A 93 11.64 -4.95 -5.43
CA GLY A 93 11.41 -6.39 -5.51
C GLY A 93 9.94 -6.79 -5.33
N ASP A 94 9.13 -5.95 -4.71
CA ASP A 94 7.66 -6.08 -4.65
C ASP A 94 7.06 -6.08 -6.05
N ILE A 95 7.50 -5.15 -6.92
CA ILE A 95 7.01 -5.07 -8.30
C ILE A 95 7.49 -6.28 -9.11
N THR A 96 8.75 -6.66 -9.02
CA THR A 96 9.24 -7.85 -9.74
C THR A 96 8.56 -9.14 -9.28
N ALA A 97 8.29 -9.26 -7.98
CA ALA A 97 7.53 -10.39 -7.44
C ALA A 97 6.06 -10.37 -7.94
N GLY A 98 5.44 -9.19 -8.00
CA GLY A 98 4.10 -9.00 -8.56
C GLY A 98 4.03 -9.38 -10.03
N LEU A 99 4.99 -8.93 -10.84
CA LEU A 99 5.09 -9.29 -12.28
C LEU A 99 5.30 -10.79 -12.48
N LEU A 100 6.08 -11.42 -11.61
CA LEU A 100 6.27 -12.88 -11.62
C LEU A 100 4.97 -13.60 -11.28
N ALA A 101 4.26 -13.15 -10.26
CA ALA A 101 2.99 -13.74 -9.82
C ALA A 101 1.88 -13.59 -10.86
N ASP A 102 1.81 -12.43 -11.56
CA ASP A 102 0.89 -12.21 -12.68
C ASP A 102 1.25 -13.04 -13.93
N GLY A 103 2.49 -13.53 -14.01
CA GLY A 103 2.97 -14.25 -15.19
C GLY A 103 3.17 -13.36 -16.41
N LEU A 104 3.46 -12.08 -16.23
CA LEU A 104 3.65 -11.12 -17.33
C LEU A 104 4.71 -11.60 -18.34
N PHE A 105 5.80 -12.17 -17.86
CA PHE A 105 6.94 -12.60 -18.69
C PHE A 105 6.74 -13.95 -19.41
N VAL A 106 5.59 -14.59 -19.27
CA VAL A 106 5.24 -15.84 -19.97
C VAL A 106 4.02 -15.68 -20.91
N GLN A 107 3.59 -14.44 -21.12
CA GLN A 107 2.44 -14.12 -21.98
C GLN A 107 2.90 -13.28 -23.18
N PRO A 108 2.44 -13.59 -24.41
CA PRO A 108 2.78 -12.80 -25.58
C PRO A 108 2.03 -11.47 -25.66
N GLU A 109 0.85 -11.38 -25.02
CA GLU A 109 0.01 -10.18 -25.03
C GLU A 109 0.65 -9.07 -24.18
N LEU A 110 0.53 -7.83 -24.67
CA LEU A 110 0.94 -6.66 -23.92
C LEU A 110 0.01 -6.45 -22.72
N ARG A 111 0.58 -6.40 -21.53
CA ARG A 111 -0.13 -6.21 -20.26
C ARG A 111 0.35 -4.98 -19.51
N LEU A 112 -0.57 -4.32 -18.85
CA LEU A 112 -0.28 -3.24 -17.91
C LEU A 112 -0.50 -3.76 -16.49
N PHE A 113 0.56 -3.77 -15.69
CA PHE A 113 0.54 -4.03 -14.25
C PHE A 113 0.54 -2.68 -13.52
N LEU A 114 -0.33 -2.52 -12.55
CA LEU A 114 -0.43 -1.33 -11.71
C LEU A 114 -0.39 -1.74 -10.24
N ASP A 115 0.52 -1.16 -9.48
CA ASP A 115 0.52 -1.18 -8.02
C ASP A 115 0.14 0.22 -7.53
N ILE A 116 -1.03 0.32 -6.90
CA ILE A 116 -1.61 1.59 -6.47
C ILE A 116 -1.56 1.67 -4.95
N GLY A 117 -0.49 2.27 -4.43
CA GLY A 117 -0.25 2.49 -3.01
C GLY A 117 0.14 3.95 -2.73
N THR A 118 0.88 4.16 -1.67
CA THR A 118 1.48 5.47 -1.33
C THR A 118 2.36 6.00 -2.47
N ASN A 119 3.05 5.08 -3.16
CA ASN A 119 3.60 5.30 -4.50
C ASN A 119 2.72 4.58 -5.51
N GLY A 120 2.80 4.98 -6.77
CA GLY A 120 2.16 4.28 -7.86
C GLY A 120 3.23 3.71 -8.77
N GLU A 121 3.39 2.40 -8.80
CA GLU A 121 4.30 1.73 -9.69
C GLU A 121 3.52 1.12 -10.86
N MET A 122 4.11 1.23 -12.05
CA MET A 122 3.53 0.71 -13.28
C MET A 122 4.56 -0.08 -14.06
N ALA A 123 4.11 -1.19 -14.66
CA ALA A 123 4.90 -1.93 -15.63
C ALA A 123 4.05 -2.27 -16.86
N LEU A 124 4.55 -1.96 -18.03
CA LEU A 124 3.94 -2.30 -19.31
C LEU A 124 4.85 -3.24 -20.07
N GLY A 125 4.41 -4.45 -20.38
CA GLY A 125 5.27 -5.45 -21.01
C GLY A 125 4.59 -6.76 -21.36
N ASN A 126 5.42 -7.71 -21.75
CA ASN A 126 5.07 -9.09 -22.08
C ASN A 126 6.28 -10.01 -21.94
N GLU A 127 6.26 -11.21 -22.52
CA GLU A 127 7.37 -12.18 -22.52
C GLU A 127 8.69 -11.63 -23.11
N SER A 128 8.66 -10.56 -23.92
CA SER A 128 9.83 -9.93 -24.52
C SER A 128 10.51 -8.91 -23.62
N GLY A 129 9.87 -8.50 -22.53
CA GLY A 129 10.36 -7.53 -21.55
C GLY A 129 9.30 -6.53 -21.12
N ALA A 130 9.66 -5.68 -20.17
CA ALA A 130 8.76 -4.65 -19.64
C ALA A 130 9.48 -3.32 -19.44
N LEU A 131 8.72 -2.22 -19.54
CA LEU A 131 9.11 -0.88 -19.10
C LEU A 131 8.37 -0.57 -17.80
N CYS A 132 9.12 -0.09 -16.82
CA CYS A 132 8.58 0.27 -15.52
C CYS A 132 8.75 1.77 -15.25
N CYS A 133 7.83 2.33 -14.50
CA CYS A 133 7.96 3.66 -13.92
C CYS A 133 7.31 3.71 -12.54
N ALA A 134 7.69 4.70 -11.76
CA ALA A 134 7.09 4.98 -10.46
C ALA A 134 6.69 6.45 -10.38
N VAL A 135 5.62 6.74 -9.68
CA VAL A 135 5.10 8.08 -9.42
C VAL A 135 4.70 8.20 -7.95
N ALA A 136 4.93 9.37 -7.37
CA ALA A 136 4.41 9.67 -6.04
C ALA A 136 2.90 9.88 -6.14
N SER A 137 2.11 9.00 -5.53
CA SER A 137 0.65 9.07 -5.50
C SER A 137 0.14 9.71 -4.21
N GLY A 138 0.92 9.61 -3.13
CA GLY A 138 0.54 10.05 -1.79
C GLY A 138 -0.36 9.03 -1.07
N PRO A 139 -0.47 9.14 0.26
CA PRO A 139 -1.15 8.15 1.11
C PRO A 139 -2.67 8.37 1.17
N ALA A 140 -3.33 8.76 0.08
CA ALA A 140 -4.78 8.99 0.05
C ALA A 140 -5.56 7.70 0.37
N PHE A 141 -5.13 6.57 -0.20
CA PHE A 141 -5.78 5.28 0.03
C PHE A 141 -5.48 4.67 1.40
N GLU A 142 -4.47 5.16 2.12
CA GLU A 142 -4.24 4.80 3.51
C GLU A 142 -5.02 5.70 4.48
N GLY A 143 -5.87 6.58 3.96
CA GLY A 143 -6.68 7.50 4.73
C GLY A 143 -5.94 8.70 5.29
N ALA A 144 -4.70 8.96 4.85
CA ALA A 144 -3.98 10.16 5.25
C ALA A 144 -4.58 11.41 4.59
N GLY A 145 -4.67 12.49 5.34
CA GLY A 145 -5.23 13.75 4.86
C GLY A 145 -6.75 13.90 5.06
N ILE A 146 -7.45 12.87 5.53
CA ILE A 146 -8.85 12.96 5.96
C ILE A 146 -8.94 12.78 7.48
N SER A 147 -9.84 13.55 8.12
CA SER A 147 -9.94 13.62 9.58
C SER A 147 -10.35 12.28 10.24
N CYS A 148 -11.04 11.42 9.51
CA CYS A 148 -11.51 10.10 9.95
C CYS A 148 -10.77 8.94 9.26
N GLY A 149 -9.65 9.20 8.56
CA GLY A 149 -8.88 8.16 7.90
C GLY A 149 -8.14 7.28 8.90
N MET A 150 -8.12 5.97 8.65
CA MET A 150 -7.41 5.00 9.46
C MET A 150 -6.99 3.78 8.65
N PRO A 151 -5.97 3.02 9.11
CA PRO A 151 -5.64 1.72 8.51
C PRO A 151 -6.82 0.75 8.54
N GLY A 152 -6.81 -0.27 7.67
CA GLY A 152 -7.83 -1.33 7.59
C GLY A 152 -7.80 -2.31 8.78
N ILE A 153 -7.94 -1.81 9.99
CA ILE A 153 -7.96 -2.55 11.25
C ILE A 153 -9.35 -2.50 11.89
N THR A 154 -9.54 -3.22 13.01
CA THR A 154 -10.82 -3.28 13.73
C THR A 154 -11.40 -1.89 14.01
N GLY A 155 -12.63 -1.66 13.55
CA GLY A 155 -13.36 -0.40 13.62
C GLY A 155 -13.27 0.46 12.35
N ALA A 156 -12.47 0.06 11.34
CA ALA A 156 -12.43 0.77 10.07
C ALA A 156 -13.62 0.38 9.18
N VAL A 157 -14.30 1.38 8.60
CA VAL A 157 -15.24 1.17 7.50
C VAL A 157 -14.44 0.76 6.26
N SER A 158 -14.65 -0.46 5.78
CA SER A 158 -13.90 -1.07 4.67
C SER A 158 -14.70 -1.21 3.38
N HIS A 159 -16.02 -1.13 3.48
CA HIS A 159 -16.92 -1.13 2.33
C HIS A 159 -18.09 -0.17 2.59
N VAL A 160 -18.48 0.57 1.54
CA VAL A 160 -19.62 1.50 1.60
C VAL A 160 -20.50 1.26 0.38
N SER A 161 -21.81 1.09 0.63
CA SER A 161 -22.81 1.00 -0.42
C SER A 161 -24.02 1.86 -0.06
N TYR A 162 -24.93 2.08 -1.02
CA TYR A 162 -26.14 2.85 -0.81
C TYR A 162 -27.39 2.12 -1.31
N ASP A 163 -28.31 1.83 -0.37
CA ASP A 163 -29.65 1.36 -0.68
C ASP A 163 -30.66 2.07 0.25
N ARG A 164 -31.26 3.18 -0.22
CA ARG A 164 -32.15 4.06 0.59
C ARG A 164 -31.48 4.67 1.84
N GLY A 165 -30.18 4.46 2.02
CA GLY A 165 -29.29 4.92 3.06
C GLY A 165 -27.92 4.29 2.90
N PHE A 166 -26.92 4.83 3.59
CA PHE A 166 -25.57 4.25 3.56
C PHE A 166 -25.54 2.95 4.38
N LEU A 167 -24.91 1.94 3.81
CA LEU A 167 -24.59 0.67 4.45
C LEU A 167 -23.07 0.56 4.50
N CYS A 168 -22.54 0.21 5.66
CA CYS A 168 -21.09 0.16 5.90
C CYS A 168 -20.69 -1.18 6.49
N ASP A 169 -19.68 -1.83 5.90
CA ASP A 169 -19.02 -2.97 6.51
C ASP A 169 -17.85 -2.49 7.35
N ILE A 170 -17.77 -2.97 8.58
CA ILE A 170 -16.77 -2.56 9.55
C ILE A 170 -15.84 -3.74 9.83
N VAL A 171 -14.54 -3.55 9.68
CA VAL A 171 -13.52 -4.56 9.99
C VAL A 171 -13.65 -5.00 11.45
N GLY A 172 -13.82 -6.29 11.67
CA GLY A 172 -14.04 -6.86 13.01
C GLY A 172 -15.42 -6.62 13.61
N GLY A 173 -16.33 -5.95 12.88
CA GLY A 173 -17.66 -5.57 13.36
C GLY A 173 -17.65 -4.47 14.42
N GLY A 174 -18.84 -4.14 14.95
CA GLY A 174 -19.01 -3.16 16.02
C GLY A 174 -19.15 -1.71 15.53
N GLU A 175 -18.70 -0.75 16.32
CA GLU A 175 -18.82 0.68 16.05
C GLU A 175 -17.73 1.17 15.09
N ALA A 176 -18.10 2.02 14.12
CA ALA A 176 -17.18 2.66 13.21
C ALA A 176 -16.33 3.69 13.95
N LYS A 177 -15.00 3.61 13.78
CA LYS A 177 -14.02 4.54 14.35
C LYS A 177 -13.40 5.45 13.29
N GLY A 178 -13.48 5.05 12.03
CA GLY A 178 -12.95 5.77 10.89
C GLY A 178 -13.14 4.98 9.61
N ILE A 179 -12.53 5.41 8.51
CA ILE A 179 -12.64 4.80 7.20
C ILE A 179 -11.25 4.44 6.67
N CYS A 180 -11.09 3.25 6.12
CA CYS A 180 -9.85 2.87 5.44
C CYS A 180 -9.93 3.14 3.93
N GLY A 181 -8.83 2.89 3.22
CA GLY A 181 -8.71 3.20 1.80
C GLY A 181 -9.78 2.59 0.93
N SER A 182 -10.12 1.31 1.12
CA SER A 182 -11.17 0.65 0.34
C SER A 182 -12.55 1.29 0.58
N GLY A 183 -12.89 1.54 1.85
CA GLY A 183 -14.12 2.23 2.19
C GLY A 183 -14.18 3.66 1.64
N LEU A 184 -13.04 4.37 1.59
CA LEU A 184 -12.97 5.70 0.99
C LEU A 184 -13.23 5.66 -0.52
N VAL A 185 -12.66 4.71 -1.24
CA VAL A 185 -12.90 4.53 -2.68
C VAL A 185 -14.39 4.25 -2.95
N ASP A 186 -14.99 3.34 -2.20
CA ASP A 186 -16.41 3.03 -2.32
C ASP A 186 -17.28 4.26 -2.01
N LEU A 187 -16.96 4.98 -0.93
CA LEU A 187 -17.69 6.19 -0.56
C LEU A 187 -17.66 7.23 -1.68
N VAL A 188 -16.47 7.50 -2.25
CA VAL A 188 -16.33 8.46 -3.36
C VAL A 188 -17.11 7.99 -4.59
N ALA A 189 -17.09 6.69 -4.91
CA ALA A 189 -17.86 6.12 -6.02
C ALA A 189 -19.37 6.33 -5.80
N VAL A 190 -19.88 6.01 -4.62
CA VAL A 190 -21.30 6.24 -4.27
C VAL A 190 -21.65 7.72 -4.33
N LEU A 191 -20.81 8.62 -3.83
CA LEU A 191 -21.06 10.07 -3.87
C LEU A 191 -21.10 10.63 -5.30
N LEU A 192 -20.26 10.11 -6.19
CA LEU A 192 -20.28 10.40 -7.62
C LEU A 192 -21.56 9.92 -8.28
N GLU A 193 -21.93 8.65 -8.09
CA GLU A 193 -23.15 8.05 -8.63
C GLU A 193 -24.43 8.78 -8.15
N ARG A 194 -24.39 9.26 -6.90
CA ARG A 194 -25.50 10.00 -6.31
C ARG A 194 -25.49 11.48 -6.64
N GLY A 195 -24.49 11.98 -7.40
CA GLY A 195 -24.39 13.39 -7.78
C GLY A 195 -24.13 14.32 -6.60
N VAL A 196 -23.41 13.86 -5.58
CA VAL A 196 -22.99 14.65 -4.40
C VAL A 196 -21.59 15.24 -4.63
N ILE A 197 -20.77 14.56 -5.42
CA ILE A 197 -19.48 15.01 -5.91
C ILE A 197 -19.62 15.20 -7.43
N ASP A 198 -19.10 16.30 -7.97
CA ASP A 198 -19.04 16.53 -9.41
C ASP A 198 -17.84 15.82 -10.06
N GLU A 199 -17.77 15.88 -11.40
CA GLU A 199 -16.70 15.24 -12.19
C GLU A 199 -15.27 15.75 -11.87
N SER A 200 -15.16 16.92 -11.23
CA SER A 200 -13.88 17.46 -10.75
C SER A 200 -13.45 16.93 -9.38
N GLY A 201 -14.31 16.15 -8.72
CA GLY A 201 -14.12 15.66 -7.36
C GLY A 201 -14.56 16.64 -6.28
N ARG A 202 -15.24 17.72 -6.64
CA ARG A 202 -15.71 18.73 -5.71
C ARG A 202 -17.02 18.28 -5.06
N LEU A 203 -17.07 18.33 -3.72
CA LEU A 203 -18.30 18.13 -2.96
C LEU A 203 -19.26 19.29 -3.18
N LEU A 204 -20.50 19.02 -3.56
CA LEU A 204 -21.53 20.02 -3.76
C LEU A 204 -22.00 20.60 -2.42
N PRO A 205 -22.35 21.89 -2.39
CA PRO A 205 -22.99 22.46 -1.21
C PRO A 205 -24.41 21.86 -1.02
N PRO A 206 -24.93 21.82 0.22
CA PRO A 206 -26.20 21.15 0.53
C PRO A 206 -27.37 21.54 -0.38
N GLN A 207 -27.46 22.82 -0.78
CA GLN A 207 -28.56 23.33 -1.62
C GLN A 207 -28.53 22.78 -3.05
N ASP A 208 -27.35 22.46 -3.56
CA ASP A 208 -27.14 21.98 -4.94
C ASP A 208 -27.16 20.44 -5.02
N ALA A 209 -27.08 19.77 -3.88
CA ALA A 209 -27.10 18.30 -3.81
C ALA A 209 -28.53 17.74 -3.94
N PRO A 210 -28.68 16.47 -4.38
CA PRO A 210 -29.95 15.75 -4.40
C PRO A 210 -30.65 15.76 -3.03
N GLU A 211 -31.99 15.90 -3.01
CA GLU A 211 -32.77 16.11 -1.81
C GLU A 211 -32.53 15.02 -0.74
N ASP A 212 -32.45 13.76 -1.14
CA ASP A 212 -32.21 12.61 -0.28
C ASP A 212 -30.78 12.57 0.32
N MET A 213 -29.84 13.32 -0.28
CA MET A 213 -28.46 13.41 0.17
C MET A 213 -28.17 14.60 1.08
N ARG A 214 -29.01 15.65 1.06
CA ARG A 214 -28.79 16.90 1.81
C ARG A 214 -28.58 16.67 3.29
N ARG A 215 -29.25 15.67 3.88
CA ARG A 215 -29.12 15.33 5.31
C ARG A 215 -27.72 14.92 5.74
N TYR A 216 -26.89 14.46 4.79
CA TYR A 216 -25.51 14.04 5.04
C TYR A 216 -24.49 15.17 4.82
N LEU A 217 -24.93 16.30 4.30
CA LEU A 217 -24.10 17.43 3.95
C LEU A 217 -24.23 18.57 4.94
N THR A 218 -23.08 19.11 5.34
CA THR A 218 -22.98 20.31 6.17
C THR A 218 -21.83 21.18 5.64
N GLU A 219 -21.68 22.37 6.20
CA GLU A 219 -20.52 23.22 5.95
C GLU A 219 -19.72 23.35 7.27
N ASP A 220 -18.40 23.45 7.13
CA ASP A 220 -17.54 23.79 8.25
C ASP A 220 -17.57 25.31 8.52
N GLY A 221 -16.88 25.74 9.58
CA GLY A 221 -16.80 27.18 9.93
C GLY A 221 -16.02 28.04 8.90
N GLN A 222 -15.47 27.43 7.85
CA GLN A 222 -14.73 28.09 6.76
C GLN A 222 -15.50 28.04 5.43
N GLY A 223 -16.70 27.46 5.41
CA GLY A 223 -17.53 27.31 4.23
C GLY A 223 -17.15 26.14 3.30
N ASN A 224 -16.33 25.19 3.80
CA ASN A 224 -16.05 23.97 3.05
C ASN A 224 -17.17 22.94 3.30
N GLY A 225 -17.53 22.21 2.24
CA GLY A 225 -18.49 21.12 2.35
C GLY A 225 -17.94 19.99 3.24
N VAL A 226 -18.79 19.48 4.11
CA VAL A 226 -18.51 18.33 4.98
C VAL A 226 -19.58 17.27 4.74
N PHE A 227 -19.17 16.09 4.35
CA PHE A 227 -20.02 14.91 4.27
C PHE A 227 -19.93 14.11 5.58
N ARG A 228 -21.08 13.70 6.12
CA ARG A 228 -21.17 12.88 7.33
C ARG A 228 -21.86 11.55 7.01
N LEU A 229 -21.11 10.49 7.16
CA LEU A 229 -21.55 9.11 7.00
C LEU A 229 -22.18 8.61 8.30
#